data_2169d427565e8c51cb822b1dd75dd511
#
_entry.id   2169d427565e8c51cb822b1dd75dd511
#
_cell.length_a   1.000
_cell.length_b   1.000
_cell.length_c   1.000
_cell.angle_alpha   90.00
_cell.angle_beta   90.00
_cell.angle_gamma   90.00
#
_symmetry.space_group_name_H-M   'P 1'
#
loop_
_entity.id
_entity.type
_entity.pdbx_description
1 polymer ?
#
loop_
_entity_poly.entity_id
_entity_poly.type
_entity_poly.pdbx_seq_one_letter_code
_entity_poly.pdbx_strand_id
1 'polypeptide(L)'
;MMERATTIWLASYPKSGNTWLRAMYSAWSSQEQARLDRLQGLPMAASRQAFDDALGIDSADLTADEIDLLRPRADEVIAAQDRRDGEIRLRKVHDALFTGPAGEPVVSVSAARCAIYVIRDPRDVAVSLAHHTDRSMDYVVDYMASHVAALGAAADWLEPQVRQRLGTWSEHVESWTEQDVIPPLVVRYEDCLRDPVAVWSAVLDFAGLGVEPDRVSQAVAASSFTRLQEQEKREGFNERTSPSGLFFRQGRSGGWRTSLPAELAAKLESDHQAVMQRFGYLEGDG
;
A
#
# COMPACT_ATOMS: atom_id res chain seq x y z
N MET A 1 -30.84 9.88 -2.99
CA MET A 1 -29.50 10.48 -2.83
C MET A 1 -28.56 9.31 -2.62
N MET A 2 -27.71 8.98 -3.58
CA MET A 2 -26.73 7.90 -3.39
C MET A 2 -25.87 8.24 -2.18
N GLU A 3 -25.88 7.39 -1.17
CA GLU A 3 -25.03 7.54 0.00
C GLU A 3 -23.56 7.54 -0.47
N ARG A 4 -22.79 8.55 -0.06
CA ARG A 4 -21.40 8.69 -0.50
C ARG A 4 -20.56 7.54 0.08
N ALA A 5 -19.80 6.87 -0.77
CA ALA A 5 -18.86 5.85 -0.36
C ALA A 5 -17.78 6.43 0.56
N THR A 6 -17.30 5.63 1.51
CA THR A 6 -16.48 6.09 2.64
C THR A 6 -15.03 5.62 2.60
N THR A 7 -14.72 4.58 1.82
CA THR A 7 -13.40 3.97 1.80
C THR A 7 -12.48 4.66 0.78
N ILE A 8 -11.33 5.15 1.24
CA ILE A 8 -10.21 5.55 0.38
C ILE A 8 -9.24 4.37 0.34
N TRP A 9 -9.15 3.71 -0.82
CA TRP A 9 -8.20 2.63 -1.02
C TRP A 9 -6.79 3.19 -1.19
N LEU A 10 -5.87 2.92 -0.26
CA LEU A 10 -4.45 3.25 -0.40
C LEU A 10 -3.71 2.00 -0.88
N ALA A 11 -3.58 1.89 -2.19
CA ALA A 11 -3.00 0.75 -2.87
C ALA A 11 -1.52 0.96 -3.19
N SER A 12 -0.75 -0.11 -3.15
CA SER A 12 0.66 -0.08 -3.55
C SER A 12 1.24 -1.49 -3.60
N TYR A 13 2.20 -1.72 -4.48
CA TYR A 13 3.13 -2.82 -4.27
C TYR A 13 3.86 -2.65 -2.92
N PRO A 14 4.17 -3.73 -2.18
CA PRO A 14 4.86 -3.62 -0.90
C PRO A 14 6.13 -2.77 -0.98
N LYS A 15 6.43 -1.97 0.05
CA LYS A 15 7.63 -1.10 0.16
C LYS A 15 7.67 0.12 -0.77
N SER A 16 6.56 0.49 -1.39
CA SER A 16 6.46 1.67 -2.27
C SER A 16 6.20 3.00 -1.52
N GLY A 17 6.05 2.99 -0.18
CA GLY A 17 5.84 4.21 0.60
C GLY A 17 4.45 4.34 1.24
N ASN A 18 3.61 3.30 1.16
CA ASN A 18 2.26 3.26 1.75
C ASN A 18 2.23 3.74 3.22
N THR A 19 3.15 3.28 4.05
CA THR A 19 3.23 3.66 5.47
C THR A 19 3.46 5.14 5.67
N TRP A 20 4.18 5.83 4.77
CA TRP A 20 4.39 7.27 4.89
C TRP A 20 3.11 8.07 4.62
N LEU A 21 2.34 7.72 3.58
CA LEU A 21 1.05 8.35 3.32
C LEU A 21 0.05 8.08 4.45
N ARG A 22 0.07 6.88 5.03
CA ARG A 22 -0.73 6.56 6.23
C ARG A 22 -0.34 7.42 7.43
N ALA A 23 0.95 7.69 7.61
CA ALA A 23 1.43 8.59 8.66
C ALA A 23 0.95 10.04 8.44
N MET A 24 1.00 10.53 7.18
CA MET A 24 0.43 11.85 6.84
C MET A 24 -1.07 11.89 7.11
N TYR A 25 -1.82 10.86 6.70
CA TYR A 25 -3.26 10.77 6.97
C TYR A 25 -3.56 10.74 8.47
N SER A 26 -2.83 9.95 9.25
CA SER A 26 -3.00 9.87 10.71
C SER A 26 -2.75 11.22 11.39
N ALA A 27 -1.67 11.91 11.01
CA ALA A 27 -1.36 13.24 11.56
C ALA A 27 -2.40 14.29 11.13
N TRP A 28 -2.85 14.23 9.87
CA TRP A 28 -3.85 15.14 9.35
C TRP A 28 -5.21 14.92 10.01
N SER A 29 -5.66 13.68 10.17
CA SER A 29 -6.97 13.35 10.74
C SER A 29 -7.05 13.65 12.25
N SER A 30 -6.00 13.36 13.01
CA SER A 30 -5.95 13.57 14.45
C SER A 30 -5.53 14.99 14.85
N GLN A 31 -4.94 15.77 13.94
CA GLN A 31 -4.30 17.06 14.22
C GLN A 31 -3.17 16.98 15.27
N GLU A 32 -2.58 15.81 15.41
CA GLU A 32 -1.51 15.51 16.33
C GLU A 32 -0.25 15.02 15.58
N GLN A 33 0.80 14.73 16.32
CA GLN A 33 1.97 14.06 15.72
C GLN A 33 1.58 12.68 15.18
N ALA A 34 2.14 12.30 14.01
CA ALA A 34 2.02 10.96 13.50
C ALA A 34 2.59 9.97 14.53
N ARG A 35 1.79 9.00 14.94
CA ARG A 35 2.20 7.98 15.91
C ARG A 35 2.17 6.62 15.26
N LEU A 36 3.28 5.87 15.34
CA LEU A 36 3.43 4.55 14.73
C LEU A 36 2.45 3.51 15.33
N ASP A 37 2.13 3.62 16.61
CA ASP A 37 1.13 2.78 17.26
C ASP A 37 -0.29 3.02 16.70
N ARG A 38 -0.62 4.24 16.31
CA ARG A 38 -1.91 4.57 15.67
C ARG A 38 -2.01 4.07 14.23
N LEU A 39 -0.88 3.91 13.53
CA LEU A 39 -0.89 3.33 12.18
C LEU A 39 -1.36 1.88 12.16
N GLN A 40 -1.17 1.17 13.26
CA GLN A 40 -1.67 -0.20 13.44
C GLN A 40 -3.20 -0.25 13.55
N GLY A 41 -3.80 0.80 14.10
CA GLY A 41 -5.26 0.95 14.19
C GLY A 41 -5.92 1.42 12.88
N LEU A 42 -5.14 1.81 11.87
CA LEU A 42 -5.71 2.15 10.57
C LEU A 42 -6.14 0.87 9.85
N PRO A 43 -7.35 0.87 9.28
CA PRO A 43 -7.90 -0.32 8.64
C PRO A 43 -7.03 -0.83 7.49
N MET A 44 -6.94 -2.16 7.40
CA MET A 44 -6.26 -2.88 6.32
C MET A 44 -7.25 -3.82 5.64
N ALA A 45 -7.30 -3.80 4.32
CA ALA A 45 -8.19 -4.66 3.54
C ALA A 45 -7.94 -6.16 3.78
N ALA A 46 -6.70 -6.52 4.13
CA ALA A 46 -6.31 -7.91 4.39
C ALA A 46 -6.38 -8.31 5.87
N SER A 47 -6.97 -7.53 6.75
CA SER A 47 -7.14 -7.92 8.16
C SER A 47 -8.13 -9.08 8.28
N ARG A 48 -7.66 -10.26 8.70
CA ARG A 48 -8.50 -11.44 8.94
C ARG A 48 -9.55 -11.16 10.01
N GLN A 49 -9.15 -10.55 11.12
CA GLN A 49 -10.07 -10.17 12.20
C GLN A 49 -11.19 -9.25 11.70
N ALA A 50 -10.86 -8.22 10.91
CA ALA A 50 -11.87 -7.30 10.39
C ALA A 50 -12.82 -8.00 9.38
N PHE A 51 -12.31 -8.95 8.60
CA PHE A 51 -13.10 -9.78 7.70
C PHE A 51 -14.08 -10.67 8.49
N ASP A 52 -13.58 -11.38 9.51
CA ASP A 52 -14.39 -12.28 10.34
C ASP A 52 -15.46 -11.50 11.11
N ASP A 53 -15.11 -10.38 11.72
CA ASP A 53 -16.05 -9.52 12.45
C ASP A 53 -17.13 -8.94 11.52
N ALA A 54 -16.76 -8.52 10.31
CA ALA A 54 -17.71 -7.95 9.35
C ALA A 54 -18.76 -8.94 8.89
N LEU A 55 -18.36 -10.21 8.68
CA LEU A 55 -19.26 -11.25 8.17
C LEU A 55 -19.87 -12.10 9.29
N GLY A 56 -19.39 -12.00 10.52
CA GLY A 56 -19.82 -12.82 11.65
C GLY A 56 -19.45 -14.30 11.48
N ILE A 57 -18.30 -14.58 10.89
CA ILE A 57 -17.79 -15.94 10.63
C ILE A 57 -16.36 -16.11 11.20
N ASP A 58 -15.92 -17.36 11.27
CA ASP A 58 -14.51 -17.71 11.47
C ASP A 58 -13.93 -18.20 10.14
N SER A 59 -12.97 -17.48 9.60
CA SER A 59 -12.35 -17.81 8.32
C SER A 59 -11.21 -18.83 8.42
N ALA A 60 -10.98 -19.44 9.59
CA ALA A 60 -9.91 -20.43 9.77
C ALA A 60 -10.09 -21.67 8.88
N ASP A 61 -11.35 -22.07 8.64
CA ASP A 61 -11.69 -23.24 7.84
C ASP A 61 -11.93 -22.91 6.34
N LEU A 62 -11.82 -21.64 5.95
CA LEU A 62 -12.02 -21.23 4.56
C LEU A 62 -10.71 -21.30 3.77
N THR A 63 -10.82 -21.74 2.53
CA THR A 63 -9.74 -21.63 1.56
C THR A 63 -9.50 -20.17 1.19
N ALA A 64 -8.30 -19.86 0.71
CA ALA A 64 -7.98 -18.51 0.27
C ALA A 64 -8.89 -18.01 -0.88
N ASP A 65 -9.39 -18.90 -1.74
CA ASP A 65 -10.30 -18.55 -2.83
C ASP A 65 -11.71 -18.27 -2.30
N GLU A 66 -12.20 -18.99 -1.30
CA GLU A 66 -13.45 -18.69 -0.60
C GLU A 66 -13.40 -17.36 0.13
N ILE A 67 -12.26 -17.05 0.76
CA ILE A 67 -12.04 -15.73 1.38
C ILE A 67 -12.06 -14.65 0.31
N ASP A 68 -11.33 -14.79 -0.79
CA ASP A 68 -11.32 -13.81 -1.90
C ASP A 68 -12.72 -13.56 -2.48
N LEU A 69 -13.58 -14.59 -2.53
CA LEU A 69 -14.98 -14.48 -2.94
C LEU A 69 -15.81 -13.57 -2.01
N LEU A 70 -15.51 -13.61 -0.72
CA LEU A 70 -16.28 -12.91 0.32
C LEU A 70 -15.73 -11.53 0.67
N ARG A 71 -14.46 -11.22 0.33
CA ARG A 71 -13.80 -9.95 0.66
C ARG A 71 -14.58 -8.71 0.22
N PRO A 72 -15.12 -8.60 -1.02
CA PRO A 72 -15.88 -7.42 -1.42
C PRO A 72 -17.10 -7.21 -0.52
N ARG A 73 -17.74 -8.28 -0.06
CA ARG A 73 -18.89 -8.19 0.84
C ARG A 73 -18.49 -7.72 2.24
N ALA A 74 -17.38 -8.21 2.77
CA ALA A 74 -16.84 -7.74 4.04
C ALA A 74 -16.53 -6.22 3.97
N ASP A 75 -15.88 -5.77 2.90
CA ASP A 75 -15.60 -4.35 2.67
C ASP A 75 -16.87 -3.49 2.67
N GLU A 76 -17.96 -3.96 2.03
CA GLU A 76 -19.26 -3.27 2.01
C GLU A 76 -19.88 -3.14 3.40
N VAL A 77 -19.83 -4.20 4.20
CA VAL A 77 -20.34 -4.18 5.58
C VAL A 77 -19.55 -3.18 6.42
N ILE A 78 -18.22 -3.18 6.30
CA ILE A 78 -17.35 -2.25 7.01
C ILE A 78 -17.61 -0.80 6.55
N ALA A 79 -17.72 -0.56 5.24
CA ALA A 79 -18.02 0.77 4.71
C ALA A 79 -19.42 1.26 5.12
N ALA A 80 -20.39 0.36 5.27
CA ALA A 80 -21.70 0.71 5.79
C ALA A 80 -21.64 1.11 7.26
N GLN A 81 -20.77 0.51 8.07
CA GLN A 81 -20.53 0.94 9.44
C GLN A 81 -19.86 2.31 9.48
N ASP A 82 -18.80 2.53 8.70
CA ASP A 82 -18.12 3.83 8.62
C ASP A 82 -19.11 4.95 8.25
N ARG A 83 -20.05 4.67 7.32
CA ARG A 83 -21.11 5.64 6.97
C ARG A 83 -22.03 5.98 8.13
N ARG A 84 -22.44 4.98 8.92
CA ARG A 84 -23.27 5.22 10.12
C ARG A 84 -22.55 6.07 11.14
N ASP A 85 -21.24 5.89 11.26
CA ASP A 85 -20.37 6.65 12.18
C ASP A 85 -19.98 8.03 11.61
N GLY A 86 -20.35 8.33 10.35
CA GLY A 86 -20.00 9.58 9.66
C GLY A 86 -18.53 9.68 9.28
N GLU A 87 -17.83 8.57 9.17
CA GLU A 87 -16.38 8.52 8.98
C GLU A 87 -15.98 8.18 7.55
N ILE A 88 -14.92 8.82 7.07
CA ILE A 88 -14.19 8.45 5.86
C ILE A 88 -12.89 7.79 6.32
N ARG A 89 -12.65 6.57 5.85
CA ARG A 89 -11.49 5.77 6.26
C ARG A 89 -10.54 5.50 5.11
N LEU A 90 -9.26 5.75 5.37
CA LEU A 90 -8.18 5.29 4.51
C LEU A 90 -7.85 3.85 4.87
N ARG A 91 -7.92 2.94 3.89
CA ARG A 91 -7.66 1.50 4.05
C ARG A 91 -6.49 1.08 3.19
N LYS A 92 -5.48 0.48 3.84
CA LYS A 92 -4.32 -0.08 3.18
C LYS A 92 -4.70 -1.33 2.38
N VAL A 93 -4.23 -1.43 1.14
CA VAL A 93 -4.33 -2.63 0.30
C VAL A 93 -3.02 -2.87 -0.45
N HIS A 94 -2.55 -4.12 -0.43
CA HIS A 94 -1.38 -4.56 -1.21
C HIS A 94 -1.75 -5.55 -2.32
N ASP A 95 -3.03 -5.94 -2.42
CA ASP A 95 -3.46 -6.73 -3.55
C ASP A 95 -3.32 -5.95 -4.87
N ALA A 96 -2.89 -6.62 -5.92
CA ALA A 96 -3.21 -6.19 -7.27
C ALA A 96 -4.74 -6.13 -7.43
N LEU A 97 -5.25 -5.21 -8.23
CA LEU A 97 -6.70 -5.12 -8.48
C LEU A 97 -7.10 -6.17 -9.54
N PHE A 98 -7.11 -7.42 -9.11
CA PHE A 98 -7.53 -8.53 -9.98
C PHE A 98 -9.02 -8.84 -9.78
N THR A 99 -9.57 -9.49 -10.81
CA THR A 99 -10.92 -10.04 -10.73
C THR A 99 -10.90 -11.33 -9.90
N GLY A 100 -11.64 -11.34 -8.81
CA GLY A 100 -11.79 -12.50 -7.94
C GLY A 100 -12.67 -13.61 -8.54
N PRO A 101 -12.88 -14.71 -7.80
CA PRO A 101 -13.68 -15.86 -8.28
C PRO A 101 -15.11 -15.53 -8.67
N ALA A 102 -15.70 -14.45 -8.11
CA ALA A 102 -17.06 -13.99 -8.44
C ALA A 102 -17.15 -13.16 -9.74
N GLY A 103 -16.04 -12.89 -10.41
CA GLY A 103 -16.00 -11.97 -11.55
C GLY A 103 -15.98 -10.49 -11.17
N GLU A 104 -15.79 -10.17 -9.88
CA GLU A 104 -15.69 -8.83 -9.33
C GLU A 104 -14.28 -8.57 -8.78
N PRO A 105 -13.84 -7.29 -8.68
CA PRO A 105 -12.58 -6.96 -8.03
C PRO A 105 -12.55 -7.46 -6.58
N VAL A 106 -11.36 -7.91 -6.13
CA VAL A 106 -11.14 -8.44 -4.77
C VAL A 106 -11.36 -7.40 -3.67
N VAL A 107 -11.29 -6.12 -3.99
CA VAL A 107 -11.70 -5.01 -3.12
C VAL A 107 -13.02 -4.43 -3.61
N SER A 108 -13.91 -4.05 -2.69
CA SER A 108 -15.22 -3.55 -3.07
C SER A 108 -15.17 -2.23 -3.82
N VAL A 109 -15.77 -2.21 -5.02
CA VAL A 109 -15.98 -1.01 -5.83
C VAL A 109 -17.05 -0.12 -5.20
N SER A 110 -18.12 -0.73 -4.68
CA SER A 110 -19.25 0.01 -4.08
C SER A 110 -18.86 0.73 -2.77
N ALA A 111 -17.88 0.22 -2.05
CA ALA A 111 -17.32 0.85 -0.86
C ALA A 111 -16.34 2.00 -1.21
N ALA A 112 -15.80 2.02 -2.43
CA ALA A 112 -14.73 2.92 -2.83
C ALA A 112 -15.22 4.36 -3.02
N ARG A 113 -14.73 5.27 -2.20
CA ARG A 113 -14.80 6.72 -2.44
C ARG A 113 -13.84 7.13 -3.54
N CYS A 114 -12.63 6.64 -3.49
CA CYS A 114 -11.58 6.77 -4.49
C CYS A 114 -10.44 5.77 -4.19
N ALA A 115 -9.47 5.69 -5.11
CA ALA A 115 -8.22 4.98 -4.88
C ALA A 115 -7.02 5.92 -5.03
N ILE A 116 -5.98 5.68 -4.23
CA ILE A 116 -4.67 6.31 -4.32
C ILE A 116 -3.67 5.19 -4.52
N TYR A 117 -2.96 5.20 -5.64
CA TYR A 117 -1.96 4.21 -5.95
C TYR A 117 -0.55 4.77 -5.79
N VAL A 118 0.21 4.21 -4.85
CA VAL A 118 1.59 4.63 -4.60
C VAL A 118 2.54 3.74 -5.38
N ILE A 119 3.25 4.35 -6.33
CA ILE A 119 4.29 3.68 -7.14
C ILE A 119 5.67 4.15 -6.72
N ARG A 120 6.66 3.27 -6.85
CA ARG A 120 8.08 3.55 -6.58
C ARG A 120 8.96 2.77 -7.55
N ASP A 121 10.16 3.30 -7.85
CA ASP A 121 11.18 2.61 -8.65
C ASP A 121 11.38 1.16 -8.17
N PRO A 122 11.09 0.14 -9.01
CA PRO A 122 11.15 -1.27 -8.61
C PRO A 122 12.53 -1.70 -8.13
N ARG A 123 13.60 -1.03 -8.56
CA ARG A 123 14.97 -1.30 -8.09
C ARG A 123 15.15 -0.88 -6.63
N ASP A 124 14.57 0.26 -6.21
CA ASP A 124 14.54 0.66 -4.80
C ASP A 124 13.56 -0.17 -3.97
N VAL A 125 12.45 -0.63 -4.59
CA VAL A 125 11.51 -1.58 -3.97
C VAL A 125 12.21 -2.88 -3.65
N ALA A 126 12.95 -3.47 -4.61
CA ALA A 126 13.69 -4.72 -4.43
C ALA A 126 14.66 -4.64 -3.26
N VAL A 127 15.47 -3.58 -3.19
CA VAL A 127 16.39 -3.34 -2.07
C VAL A 127 15.63 -3.22 -0.74
N SER A 128 14.52 -2.48 -0.71
CA SER A 128 13.72 -2.30 0.50
C SER A 128 13.03 -3.59 0.95
N LEU A 129 12.55 -4.39 0.00
CA LEU A 129 11.85 -5.65 0.28
C LEU A 129 12.83 -6.72 0.79
N ALA A 130 14.02 -6.83 0.19
CA ALA A 130 15.06 -7.74 0.65
C ALA A 130 15.44 -7.48 2.12
N HIS A 131 15.65 -6.22 2.48
CA HIS A 131 15.92 -5.84 3.87
C HIS A 131 14.72 -6.09 4.80
N HIS A 132 13.51 -5.89 4.31
CA HIS A 132 12.30 -6.08 5.12
C HIS A 132 12.04 -7.55 5.41
N THR A 133 12.25 -8.43 4.42
CA THR A 133 11.96 -9.86 4.53
C THR A 133 13.15 -10.69 4.97
N ASP A 134 14.33 -10.07 5.11
CA ASP A 134 15.62 -10.76 5.39
C ASP A 134 15.92 -11.86 4.35
N ARG A 135 15.60 -11.56 3.07
CA ARG A 135 15.85 -12.44 1.93
C ARG A 135 16.96 -11.86 1.03
N SER A 136 17.58 -12.74 0.22
CA SER A 136 18.56 -12.30 -0.76
C SER A 136 17.94 -11.41 -1.84
N MET A 137 18.76 -10.57 -2.48
CA MET A 137 18.31 -9.71 -3.58
C MET A 137 17.82 -10.54 -4.77
N ASP A 138 18.51 -11.65 -5.09
CA ASP A 138 18.10 -12.58 -6.16
C ASP A 138 16.70 -13.11 -5.92
N TYR A 139 16.45 -13.63 -4.70
CA TYR A 139 15.12 -14.12 -4.34
C TYR A 139 14.03 -13.05 -4.53
N VAL A 140 14.31 -11.81 -4.10
CA VAL A 140 13.32 -10.73 -4.19
C VAL A 140 13.08 -10.30 -5.64
N VAL A 141 14.13 -10.22 -6.46
CA VAL A 141 13.99 -9.90 -7.89
C VAL A 141 13.15 -10.97 -8.60
N ASP A 142 13.42 -12.26 -8.34
CA ASP A 142 12.60 -13.36 -8.87
C ASP A 142 11.16 -13.33 -8.34
N TYR A 143 10.97 -13.00 -7.07
CA TYR A 143 9.64 -12.82 -6.48
C TYR A 143 8.86 -11.68 -7.13
N MET A 144 9.50 -10.55 -7.44
CA MET A 144 8.89 -9.41 -8.13
C MET A 144 8.55 -9.70 -9.59
N ALA A 145 9.16 -10.72 -10.21
CA ALA A 145 8.86 -11.22 -11.54
C ALA A 145 7.86 -12.39 -11.54
N SER A 146 7.36 -12.81 -10.38
CA SER A 146 6.48 -13.98 -10.25
C SER A 146 5.00 -13.59 -10.38
N HIS A 147 4.30 -14.19 -11.34
CA HIS A 147 2.85 -14.04 -11.53
C HIS A 147 2.00 -14.58 -10.36
N VAL A 148 2.59 -15.43 -9.53
CA VAL A 148 1.92 -16.03 -8.36
C VAL A 148 2.38 -15.44 -7.02
N ALA A 149 3.13 -14.34 -7.07
CA ALA A 149 3.57 -13.67 -5.84
C ALA A 149 2.37 -13.25 -4.98
N ALA A 150 2.43 -13.54 -3.70
CA ALA A 150 1.39 -13.20 -2.74
C ALA A 150 1.97 -12.99 -1.33
N LEU A 151 1.27 -12.20 -0.51
CA LEU A 151 1.48 -12.09 0.94
C LEU A 151 0.36 -12.84 1.67
N GLY A 152 0.59 -13.22 2.93
CA GLY A 152 -0.44 -13.88 3.74
C GLY A 152 -0.87 -15.24 3.18
N ALA A 153 0.03 -15.97 2.54
CA ALA A 153 -0.25 -17.24 1.87
C ALA A 153 0.49 -18.45 2.53
N ALA A 154 0.82 -18.35 3.81
CA ALA A 154 1.42 -19.47 4.53
C ALA A 154 0.44 -20.66 4.58
N ALA A 155 0.95 -21.87 4.30
CA ALA A 155 0.15 -23.09 4.29
C ALA A 155 0.08 -23.74 5.68
N ASP A 156 1.03 -23.43 6.56
CA ASP A 156 1.27 -24.21 7.78
C ASP A 156 0.71 -23.55 9.06
N TRP A 157 0.23 -22.31 8.96
CA TRP A 157 -0.33 -21.59 10.11
C TRP A 157 -1.31 -20.49 9.68
N LEU A 158 -2.25 -20.15 10.57
CA LEU A 158 -3.25 -19.12 10.33
C LEU A 158 -2.63 -17.73 10.51
N GLU A 159 -2.43 -17.03 9.41
CA GLU A 159 -1.90 -15.67 9.44
C GLU A 159 -2.95 -14.64 9.89
N PRO A 160 -2.54 -13.55 10.60
CA PRO A 160 -3.43 -12.44 10.94
C PRO A 160 -3.98 -11.68 9.73
N GLN A 161 -3.36 -11.89 8.57
CA GLN A 161 -3.78 -11.33 7.28
C GLN A 161 -4.26 -12.44 6.37
N VAL A 162 -5.33 -12.16 5.63
CA VAL A 162 -5.76 -13.02 4.52
C VAL A 162 -4.80 -12.85 3.34
N ARG A 163 -4.82 -13.81 2.40
CA ARG A 163 -3.99 -13.76 1.20
C ARG A 163 -4.15 -12.43 0.45
N GLN A 164 -3.03 -11.86 0.02
CA GLN A 164 -2.97 -10.69 -0.85
C GLN A 164 -2.18 -11.08 -2.11
N ARG A 165 -2.85 -11.18 -3.25
CA ARG A 165 -2.20 -11.48 -4.54
C ARG A 165 -1.49 -10.26 -5.06
N LEU A 166 -0.21 -10.40 -5.36
CA LEU A 166 0.60 -9.31 -5.90
C LEU A 166 0.76 -9.41 -7.42
N GLY A 167 1.01 -10.62 -7.95
CA GLY A 167 1.53 -10.79 -9.30
C GLY A 167 2.93 -10.21 -9.46
N THR A 168 3.39 -10.02 -10.69
CA THR A 168 4.63 -9.28 -10.95
C THR A 168 4.47 -7.81 -10.56
N TRP A 169 5.61 -7.08 -10.39
CA TRP A 169 5.53 -5.65 -10.11
C TRP A 169 4.79 -4.88 -11.22
N SER A 170 4.99 -5.24 -12.49
CA SER A 170 4.30 -4.62 -13.62
C SER A 170 2.80 -4.91 -13.60
N GLU A 171 2.40 -6.18 -13.47
CA GLU A 171 0.98 -6.57 -13.38
C GLU A 171 0.26 -5.86 -12.24
N HIS A 172 0.93 -5.71 -11.10
CA HIS A 172 0.37 -4.99 -9.96
C HIS A 172 0.11 -3.52 -10.30
N VAL A 173 1.08 -2.85 -10.94
CA VAL A 173 0.93 -1.44 -11.36
C VAL A 173 -0.19 -1.32 -12.38
N GLU A 174 -0.17 -2.14 -13.44
CA GLU A 174 -1.15 -2.14 -14.53
C GLU A 174 -2.56 -2.40 -14.01
N SER A 175 -2.73 -3.38 -13.11
CA SER A 175 -4.04 -3.73 -12.54
C SER A 175 -4.75 -2.53 -11.89
N TRP A 176 -4.00 -1.63 -11.26
CA TRP A 176 -4.55 -0.43 -10.64
C TRP A 176 -4.64 0.76 -11.58
N THR A 177 -3.73 0.89 -12.55
CA THR A 177 -3.58 2.11 -13.37
C THR A 177 -4.21 2.03 -14.75
N GLU A 178 -4.63 0.83 -15.20
CA GLU A 178 -5.24 0.60 -16.52
C GLU A 178 -6.71 0.17 -16.45
N GLN A 179 -7.37 0.40 -15.34
CA GLN A 179 -8.77 0.06 -15.11
C GLN A 179 -9.62 1.31 -14.90
N ASP A 180 -10.92 1.21 -15.25
CA ASP A 180 -11.88 2.31 -15.17
C ASP A 180 -12.88 2.17 -14.02
N VAL A 181 -12.79 1.10 -13.21
CA VAL A 181 -13.78 0.78 -12.17
C VAL A 181 -13.58 1.65 -10.94
N ILE A 182 -12.32 1.87 -10.53
CA ILE A 182 -11.90 2.75 -9.44
C ILE A 182 -10.65 3.51 -9.90
N PRO A 183 -10.75 4.48 -10.83
CA PRO A 183 -9.57 5.19 -11.35
C PRO A 183 -8.77 5.83 -10.21
N PRO A 184 -7.48 5.52 -10.06
CA PRO A 184 -6.68 6.02 -8.95
C PRO A 184 -6.03 7.37 -9.24
N LEU A 185 -5.77 8.15 -8.20
CA LEU A 185 -4.70 9.11 -8.20
C LEU A 185 -3.37 8.36 -8.05
N VAL A 186 -2.52 8.41 -9.08
CA VAL A 186 -1.18 7.81 -8.99
C VAL A 186 -0.21 8.78 -8.33
N VAL A 187 0.45 8.30 -7.28
CA VAL A 187 1.42 9.06 -6.48
C VAL A 187 2.78 8.38 -6.59
N ARG A 188 3.77 9.06 -7.17
CA ARG A 188 5.14 8.55 -7.16
C ARG A 188 5.81 8.87 -5.82
N TYR A 189 6.45 7.86 -5.25
CA TYR A 189 7.23 8.02 -4.00
C TYR A 189 8.30 9.10 -4.11
N GLU A 190 8.92 9.21 -5.28
CA GLU A 190 9.96 10.19 -5.59
C GLU A 190 9.42 11.62 -5.59
N ASP A 191 8.17 11.81 -6.02
CA ASP A 191 7.50 13.11 -5.97
C ASP A 191 7.14 13.50 -4.53
N CYS A 192 6.74 12.52 -3.70
CA CYS A 192 6.56 12.73 -2.27
C CYS A 192 7.85 13.18 -1.58
N LEU A 193 9.02 12.65 -2.00
CA LEU A 193 10.31 13.09 -1.46
C LEU A 193 10.67 14.51 -1.89
N ARG A 194 10.30 14.89 -3.11
CA ARG A 194 10.63 16.21 -3.67
C ARG A 194 9.73 17.32 -3.11
N ASP A 195 8.43 17.08 -3.06
CA ASP A 195 7.44 18.04 -2.57
C ASP A 195 6.27 17.33 -1.86
N PRO A 196 6.47 16.93 -0.61
CA PRO A 196 5.44 16.21 0.13
C PRO A 196 4.19 17.05 0.41
N VAL A 197 4.31 18.39 0.49
CA VAL A 197 3.17 19.29 0.72
C VAL A 197 2.26 19.32 -0.50
N ALA A 198 2.82 19.50 -1.70
CA ALA A 198 2.05 19.50 -2.94
C ALA A 198 1.37 18.15 -3.18
N VAL A 199 2.10 17.05 -2.98
CA VAL A 199 1.54 15.69 -3.14
C VAL A 199 0.43 15.42 -2.15
N TRP A 200 0.62 15.76 -0.86
CA TRP A 200 -0.41 15.53 0.15
C TRP A 200 -1.65 16.40 -0.08
N SER A 201 -1.47 17.65 -0.54
CA SER A 201 -2.59 18.51 -0.94
C SER A 201 -3.40 17.88 -2.08
N ALA A 202 -2.73 17.36 -3.11
CA ALA A 202 -3.39 16.69 -4.24
C ALA A 202 -4.15 15.44 -3.80
N VAL A 203 -3.60 14.66 -2.87
CA VAL A 203 -4.26 13.48 -2.28
C VAL A 203 -5.54 13.87 -1.55
N LEU A 204 -5.50 14.91 -0.71
CA LEU A 204 -6.66 15.39 0.04
C LEU A 204 -7.74 15.96 -0.88
N ASP A 205 -7.35 16.74 -1.88
CA ASP A 205 -8.27 17.31 -2.87
C ASP A 205 -8.98 16.20 -3.66
N PHE A 206 -8.21 15.26 -4.20
CA PHE A 206 -8.75 14.11 -4.94
C PHE A 206 -9.71 13.26 -4.09
N ALA A 207 -9.38 13.06 -2.82
CA ALA A 207 -10.24 12.34 -1.89
C ALA A 207 -11.44 13.16 -1.40
N GLY A 208 -11.53 14.45 -1.73
CA GLY A 208 -12.58 15.37 -1.30
C GLY A 208 -12.61 15.58 0.21
N LEU A 209 -11.42 15.65 0.84
CA LEU A 209 -11.26 15.82 2.29
C LEU A 209 -11.01 17.29 2.70
N GLY A 210 -10.92 18.20 1.72
CA GLY A 210 -10.59 19.59 1.94
C GLY A 210 -9.08 19.83 2.15
N VAL A 211 -8.59 20.92 1.61
CA VAL A 211 -7.16 21.28 1.66
C VAL A 211 -7.02 22.58 2.46
N GLU A 212 -6.56 22.44 3.68
CA GLU A 212 -6.19 23.56 4.57
C GLU A 212 -4.65 23.63 4.61
N PRO A 213 -4.00 24.67 4.03
CA PRO A 213 -2.55 24.72 3.85
C PRO A 213 -1.73 24.52 5.14
N ASP A 214 -2.16 25.12 6.24
CA ASP A 214 -1.47 25.00 7.52
C ASP A 214 -1.57 23.57 8.06
N ARG A 215 -2.74 22.95 7.97
CA ARG A 215 -2.98 21.58 8.41
C ARG A 215 -2.20 20.57 7.56
N VAL A 216 -2.14 20.81 6.25
CA VAL A 216 -1.31 20.01 5.33
C VAL A 216 0.16 20.08 5.74
N SER A 217 0.68 21.31 5.92
CA SER A 217 2.08 21.53 6.30
C SER A 217 2.42 20.90 7.66
N GLN A 218 1.52 20.98 8.62
CA GLN A 218 1.67 20.36 9.94
C GLN A 218 1.69 18.83 9.83
N ALA A 219 0.79 18.23 9.07
CA ALA A 219 0.74 16.77 8.87
C ALA A 219 2.01 16.23 8.20
N VAL A 220 2.51 16.93 7.17
CA VAL A 220 3.77 16.59 6.51
C VAL A 220 4.95 16.69 7.48
N ALA A 221 5.06 17.77 8.24
CA ALA A 221 6.13 17.95 9.22
C ALA A 221 6.07 16.90 10.34
N ALA A 222 4.85 16.55 10.81
CA ALA A 222 4.62 15.56 11.85
C ALA A 222 4.97 14.13 11.41
N SER A 223 4.87 13.83 10.10
CA SER A 223 5.18 12.54 9.48
C SER A 223 6.52 12.50 8.75
N SER A 224 7.43 13.44 9.04
CA SER A 224 8.74 13.45 8.41
C SER A 224 9.52 12.16 8.69
N PHE A 225 10.33 11.73 7.72
CA PHE A 225 11.11 10.49 7.83
C PHE A 225 11.95 10.41 9.10
N THR A 226 12.63 11.51 9.45
CA THR A 226 13.46 11.58 10.66
C THR A 226 12.65 11.32 11.93
N ARG A 227 11.47 11.95 12.04
CA ARG A 227 10.59 11.75 13.20
C ARG A 227 10.06 10.33 13.31
N LEU A 228 9.62 9.74 12.18
CA LEU A 228 9.16 8.35 12.16
C LEU A 228 10.27 7.37 12.51
N GLN A 229 11.49 7.60 12.03
CA GLN A 229 12.65 6.78 12.37
C GLN A 229 13.05 6.91 13.85
N GLU A 230 13.05 8.12 14.40
CA GLU A 230 13.32 8.36 15.81
C GLU A 230 12.27 7.70 16.71
N GLN A 231 11.00 7.77 16.31
CA GLN A 231 9.92 7.10 17.02
C GLN A 231 10.07 5.57 16.97
N GLU A 232 10.39 4.99 15.80
CA GLU A 232 10.66 3.56 15.67
C GLU A 232 11.82 3.11 16.57
N LYS A 233 12.90 3.89 16.63
CA LYS A 233 14.06 3.58 17.51
C LYS A 233 13.67 3.57 18.99
N ARG A 234 12.75 4.44 19.40
CA ARG A 234 12.36 4.60 20.81
C ARG A 234 11.27 3.62 21.23
N GLU A 235 10.27 3.40 20.38
CA GLU A 235 9.02 2.72 20.70
C GLU A 235 8.85 1.39 19.94
N GLY A 236 9.68 1.13 18.93
CA GLY A 236 9.51 0.02 18.00
C GLY A 236 8.43 0.30 16.95
N PHE A 237 8.25 -0.64 16.02
CA PHE A 237 7.20 -0.60 15.02
C PHE A 237 6.79 -2.01 14.61
N ASN A 238 5.51 -2.34 14.71
CA ASN A 238 5.02 -3.72 14.53
C ASN A 238 5.05 -4.20 13.07
N GLU A 239 5.12 -3.28 12.07
CA GLU A 239 5.32 -3.68 10.68
C GLU A 239 6.80 -4.01 10.38
N ARG A 240 7.69 -3.93 11.37
CA ARG A 240 9.08 -4.36 11.23
C ARG A 240 9.14 -5.88 11.34
N THR A 241 9.53 -6.55 10.27
CA THR A 241 9.66 -8.02 10.22
C THR A 241 11.09 -8.50 10.46
N SER A 242 12.10 -7.69 10.06
CA SER A 242 13.51 -8.02 10.31
C SER A 242 13.94 -7.62 11.73
N PRO A 243 14.48 -8.53 12.54
CA PRO A 243 14.98 -8.24 13.88
C PRO A 243 16.17 -7.27 13.90
N SER A 244 16.98 -7.26 12.84
CA SER A 244 18.26 -6.54 12.76
C SER A 244 18.18 -5.17 12.10
N GLY A 245 17.05 -4.81 11.48
CA GLY A 245 16.92 -3.58 10.68
C GLY A 245 15.79 -2.67 11.12
N LEU A 246 15.91 -1.37 10.83
CA LEU A 246 14.80 -0.43 10.98
C LEU A 246 13.87 -0.53 9.77
N PHE A 247 12.57 -0.36 10.00
CA PHE A 247 11.58 -0.21 8.94
C PHE A 247 11.82 1.09 8.15
N PHE A 248 12.00 2.21 8.88
CA PHE A 248 12.38 3.51 8.31
C PHE A 248 13.90 3.59 8.14
N ARG A 249 14.44 2.92 7.10
CA ARG A 249 15.88 2.72 6.92
C ARG A 249 16.61 3.93 6.33
N GLN A 250 16.19 4.42 5.16
CA GLN A 250 16.90 5.43 4.38
C GLN A 250 16.07 6.66 3.99
N GLY A 251 14.79 6.50 3.67
CA GLY A 251 13.91 7.61 3.28
C GLY A 251 14.40 8.38 2.03
N ARG A 252 14.99 7.66 1.06
CA ARG A 252 15.55 8.25 -0.15
C ARG A 252 15.23 7.43 -1.39
N SER A 253 15.33 8.03 -2.56
CA SER A 253 15.27 7.39 -3.88
C SER A 253 16.67 7.22 -4.45
N GLY A 254 16.83 6.26 -5.38
CA GLY A 254 18.08 5.98 -6.09
C GLY A 254 19.12 5.24 -5.26
N GLY A 255 18.78 4.77 -4.05
CA GLY A 255 19.68 4.01 -3.19
C GLY A 255 20.09 2.66 -3.78
N TRP A 256 19.30 2.14 -4.72
CA TRP A 256 19.58 0.90 -5.44
C TRP A 256 20.93 0.94 -6.19
N ARG A 257 21.36 2.11 -6.70
CA ARG A 257 22.62 2.25 -7.46
C ARG A 257 23.88 1.82 -6.68
N THR A 258 23.81 1.85 -5.36
CA THR A 258 24.92 1.44 -4.50
C THR A 258 24.68 0.12 -3.77
N SER A 259 23.47 -0.44 -3.85
CA SER A 259 23.07 -1.59 -3.03
C SER A 259 22.62 -2.80 -3.85
N LEU A 260 22.14 -2.59 -5.09
CA LEU A 260 21.66 -3.65 -5.96
C LEU A 260 22.76 -4.02 -6.96
N PRO A 261 23.10 -5.32 -7.12
CA PRO A 261 23.99 -5.79 -8.17
C PRO A 261 23.53 -5.37 -9.56
N ALA A 262 24.47 -5.03 -10.45
CA ALA A 262 24.13 -4.52 -11.80
C ALA A 262 23.31 -5.52 -12.64
N GLU A 263 23.60 -6.80 -12.53
CA GLU A 263 22.86 -7.87 -13.21
C GLU A 263 21.40 -7.96 -12.73
N LEU A 264 21.15 -7.75 -11.44
CA LEU A 264 19.78 -7.76 -10.90
C LEU A 264 19.03 -6.47 -11.26
N ALA A 265 19.73 -5.33 -11.33
CA ALA A 265 19.15 -4.10 -11.83
C ALA A 265 18.72 -4.26 -13.30
N ALA A 266 19.60 -4.79 -14.15
CA ALA A 266 19.31 -5.06 -15.57
C ALA A 266 18.14 -6.05 -15.74
N LYS A 267 18.05 -7.08 -14.89
CA LYS A 267 16.92 -8.03 -14.91
C LYS A 267 15.61 -7.31 -14.59
N LEU A 268 15.53 -6.51 -13.53
CA LEU A 268 14.33 -5.72 -13.21
C LEU A 268 13.95 -4.75 -14.33
N GLU A 269 14.94 -4.10 -14.95
CA GLU A 269 14.72 -3.20 -16.08
C GLU A 269 14.15 -3.94 -17.28
N SER A 270 14.65 -5.14 -17.56
CA SER A 270 14.13 -5.99 -18.64
C SER A 270 12.73 -6.52 -18.34
N ASP A 271 12.51 -7.07 -17.14
CA ASP A 271 11.24 -7.68 -16.76
C ASP A 271 10.09 -6.67 -16.66
N HIS A 272 10.41 -5.39 -16.36
CA HIS A 272 9.43 -4.33 -16.09
C HIS A 272 9.55 -3.12 -17.02
N GLN A 273 10.23 -3.24 -18.15
CA GLN A 273 10.65 -2.15 -19.04
C GLN A 273 9.49 -1.20 -19.38
N ALA A 274 8.39 -1.72 -19.91
CA ALA A 274 7.27 -0.90 -20.39
C ALA A 274 6.67 -0.03 -19.28
N VAL A 275 6.43 -0.61 -18.10
CA VAL A 275 5.86 0.11 -16.96
C VAL A 275 6.87 1.10 -16.38
N MET A 276 8.15 0.73 -16.31
CA MET A 276 9.21 1.62 -15.85
C MET A 276 9.37 2.85 -16.76
N GLN A 277 9.29 2.68 -18.08
CA GLN A 277 9.30 3.79 -19.05
C GLN A 277 8.07 4.69 -18.88
N ARG A 278 6.88 4.10 -18.80
CA ARG A 278 5.62 4.83 -18.61
C ARG A 278 5.64 5.74 -17.39
N PHE A 279 6.26 5.31 -16.29
CA PHE A 279 6.35 6.09 -15.06
C PHE A 279 7.67 6.85 -14.89
N GLY A 280 8.52 6.90 -15.92
CA GLY A 280 9.75 7.71 -15.93
C GLY A 280 10.86 7.19 -15.02
N TYR A 281 10.94 5.87 -14.86
CA TYR A 281 12.05 5.18 -14.17
C TYR A 281 13.16 4.72 -15.13
N LEU A 282 12.84 4.63 -16.42
CA LEU A 282 13.77 4.45 -17.54
C LEU A 282 13.53 5.53 -18.58
N GLU A 283 14.59 5.90 -19.31
CA GLU A 283 14.47 6.74 -20.50
C GLU A 283 13.71 5.94 -21.57
N GLY A 284 12.77 6.58 -22.26
CA GLY A 284 12.07 5.96 -23.38
C GLY A 284 13.04 5.85 -24.57
N ASP A 285 12.93 4.77 -25.32
CA ASP A 285 13.56 4.68 -26.64
C ASP A 285 12.93 5.78 -27.52
N GLY A 286 13.68 6.86 -27.80
CA GLY A 286 13.26 8.01 -28.59
C GLY A 286 13.03 7.70 -30.06
#